data_7d769b575b83a1728d1719c601116864
#
_entry.id   7d769b575b83a1728d1719c601116864
#
_cell.length_a   1.000
_cell.length_b   1.000
_cell.length_c   1.000
_cell.angle_alpha   90.00
_cell.angle_beta   90.00
_cell.angle_gamma   90.00
#
_symmetry.space_group_name_H-M   'P 1'
#
loop_
_entity.id
_entity.type
_entity.pdbx_description
1 polymer ?
#
loop_
_entity_poly.entity_id
_entity_poly.type
_entity_poly.pdbx_seq_one_letter_code
_entity_poly.pdbx_strand_id
1 'polypeptide(L)'
;MNEPPGARMRVGLTALTMAEYFRDVNEQDVLLFIDNIFRFVVQAGSEVSALLGRMPSAVGYQPTLSTEMGSLQERITSTKEGSITSIQAVYVPADDLTDPAPATTFAHLDATTVLSRGLAAKGIYPAVDPLDSTSTMLQPRIVGEEHYETAQRVKETLQRYKELQDIIAILGLDELSEEDRLTVARARKIERFLSQPFFVAEVFTGSPGKYVGLAETIRGFQLILSGELDGLPEQAFYLVEVKEIILSTNSGQVGVLPNHAPIATAVDIGILRIRLKDQWLTMALMGGFARIGNNEITVLVNDAEKGSDIDPKEALQTLEIAEANLRKAEGKRQIIEANLALRRARTRVEAVNAIS
;
A
#
# COMPACT_ATOMS: atom_id res chain seq x y z
N MET A 1 -0.65 0.27 35.91
CA MET A 1 0.79 0.29 36.23
C MET A 1 1.07 0.39 37.71
N ASN A 2 0.17 0.90 38.50
CA ASN A 2 0.37 1.12 39.97
C ASN A 2 0.18 -0.15 40.83
N GLU A 3 -0.18 -1.28 40.23
CA GLU A 3 -0.37 -2.53 40.95
C GLU A 3 0.95 -3.25 41.22
N PRO A 4 1.03 -4.02 42.30
CA PRO A 4 2.22 -4.86 42.60
C PRO A 4 2.52 -5.85 41.46
N PRO A 5 3.79 -6.26 41.25
CA PRO A 5 4.18 -7.12 40.13
C PRO A 5 3.46 -8.49 40.12
N GLY A 6 3.21 -9.06 41.29
CA GLY A 6 2.45 -10.33 41.38
C GLY A 6 0.99 -10.18 40.93
N ALA A 7 0.34 -9.04 41.20
CA ALA A 7 -1.02 -8.77 40.71
C ALA A 7 -1.02 -8.58 39.20
N ARG A 8 -0.05 -7.85 38.64
CA ARG A 8 0.09 -7.66 37.21
C ARG A 8 0.23 -8.97 36.42
N MET A 9 1.04 -9.90 36.89
CA MET A 9 1.17 -11.24 36.31
C MET A 9 -0.16 -12.01 36.32
N ARG A 10 -0.96 -11.87 37.37
CA ARG A 10 -2.23 -12.58 37.52
C ARG A 10 -3.33 -12.04 36.61
N VAL A 11 -3.33 -10.75 36.32
CA VAL A 11 -4.33 -10.13 35.46
C VAL A 11 -4.36 -10.79 34.04
N GLY A 12 -3.20 -11.01 33.42
CA GLY A 12 -3.09 -11.67 32.13
C GLY A 12 -3.67 -13.09 32.14
N LEU A 13 -3.33 -13.87 33.16
CA LEU A 13 -3.84 -15.23 33.33
C LEU A 13 -5.35 -15.27 33.61
N THR A 14 -5.88 -14.29 34.33
CA THR A 14 -7.31 -14.18 34.62
C THR A 14 -8.07 -13.84 33.34
N ALA A 15 -7.60 -12.86 32.56
CA ALA A 15 -8.22 -12.47 31.29
C ALA A 15 -8.22 -13.65 30.30
N LEU A 16 -7.13 -14.40 30.25
CA LEU A 16 -7.04 -15.57 29.40
C LEU A 16 -8.01 -16.69 29.82
N THR A 17 -8.16 -16.93 31.14
CA THR A 17 -9.14 -17.89 31.64
C THR A 17 -10.58 -17.48 31.29
N MET A 18 -10.88 -16.18 31.29
CA MET A 18 -12.19 -15.69 30.82
C MET A 18 -12.37 -15.92 29.32
N ALA A 19 -11.34 -15.68 28.52
CA ALA A 19 -11.37 -15.95 27.07
C ALA A 19 -11.58 -17.45 26.77
N GLU A 20 -10.89 -18.33 27.51
CA GLU A 20 -11.09 -19.78 27.43
C GLU A 20 -12.51 -20.18 27.81
N TYR A 21 -13.09 -19.57 28.85
CA TYR A 21 -14.47 -19.84 29.23
C TYR A 21 -15.45 -19.51 28.11
N PHE A 22 -15.30 -18.35 27.46
CA PHE A 22 -16.16 -17.99 26.33
C PHE A 22 -15.98 -18.93 25.15
N ARG A 23 -14.75 -19.36 24.86
CA ARG A 23 -14.44 -20.32 23.80
C ARG A 23 -15.03 -21.69 24.08
N ASP A 24 -14.77 -22.28 25.27
CA ASP A 24 -15.01 -23.68 25.54
C ASP A 24 -16.42 -23.96 26.10
N VAL A 25 -17.01 -23.02 26.86
CA VAL A 25 -18.33 -23.17 27.49
C VAL A 25 -19.43 -22.51 26.67
N ASN A 26 -19.15 -21.33 26.10
CA ASN A 26 -20.12 -20.61 25.30
C ASN A 26 -20.00 -20.92 23.79
N GLU A 27 -19.02 -21.73 23.39
CA GLU A 27 -18.76 -22.11 21.98
C GLU A 27 -18.61 -20.87 21.06
N GLN A 28 -17.85 -19.86 21.50
CA GLN A 28 -17.70 -18.59 20.81
C GLN A 28 -16.26 -18.40 20.33
N ASP A 29 -16.12 -17.71 19.19
CA ASP A 29 -14.83 -17.16 18.77
C ASP A 29 -14.53 -15.89 19.56
N VAL A 30 -13.33 -15.83 20.14
CA VAL A 30 -12.90 -14.75 21.02
C VAL A 30 -11.79 -13.94 20.39
N LEU A 31 -11.93 -12.62 20.38
CA LEU A 31 -10.86 -11.71 20.01
C LEU A 31 -10.25 -11.09 21.27
N LEU A 32 -8.97 -11.39 21.53
CA LEU A 32 -8.25 -10.97 22.72
C LEU A 32 -7.21 -9.90 22.37
N PHE A 33 -7.36 -8.71 22.96
CA PHE A 33 -6.38 -7.62 22.84
C PHE A 33 -5.47 -7.57 24.06
N ILE A 34 -4.16 -7.56 23.85
CA ILE A 34 -3.12 -7.48 24.89
C ILE A 34 -2.27 -6.24 24.66
N ASP A 35 -2.47 -5.22 25.49
CA ASP A 35 -1.68 -3.99 25.46
C ASP A 35 -1.03 -3.76 26.83
N ASN A 36 0.16 -4.16 27.08
CA ASN A 36 1.20 -4.71 26.23
C ASN A 36 1.78 -5.93 26.97
N ILE A 37 2.07 -7.04 26.26
CA ILE A 37 2.52 -8.29 26.86
C ILE A 37 3.83 -8.13 27.64
N PHE A 38 4.71 -7.22 27.21
CA PHE A 38 5.97 -6.95 27.90
C PHE A 38 5.77 -6.56 29.37
N ARG A 39 4.72 -5.81 29.69
CA ARG A 39 4.49 -5.23 31.02
C ARG A 39 4.11 -6.24 32.08
N PHE A 40 3.36 -7.28 31.72
CA PHE A 40 2.91 -8.24 32.71
C PHE A 40 3.67 -9.56 32.69
N VAL A 41 4.24 -10.01 31.57
CA VAL A 41 5.10 -11.18 31.53
C VAL A 41 6.55 -10.82 31.78
N VAL A 42 7.11 -9.89 31.00
CA VAL A 42 8.55 -9.58 31.08
C VAL A 42 8.87 -8.71 32.28
N GLN A 43 8.26 -7.52 32.39
CA GLN A 43 8.58 -6.58 33.47
C GLN A 43 8.14 -7.11 34.84
N ALA A 44 6.88 -7.53 34.98
CA ALA A 44 6.41 -8.05 36.28
C ALA A 44 7.09 -9.36 36.66
N GLY A 45 7.38 -10.22 35.68
CA GLY A 45 8.14 -11.46 35.89
C GLY A 45 9.57 -11.20 36.38
N SER A 46 10.28 -10.24 35.83
CA SER A 46 11.62 -9.83 36.26
C SER A 46 11.58 -9.25 37.68
N GLU A 47 10.62 -8.40 38.00
CA GLU A 47 10.44 -7.84 39.35
C GLU A 47 10.14 -8.92 40.38
N VAL A 48 9.24 -9.87 40.08
CA VAL A 48 8.95 -11.01 40.98
C VAL A 48 10.16 -11.91 41.17
N SER A 49 10.91 -12.21 40.09
CA SER A 49 12.13 -13.00 40.11
C SER A 49 13.19 -12.37 41.04
N ALA A 50 13.35 -11.05 40.93
CA ALA A 50 14.27 -10.27 41.77
C ALA A 50 13.85 -10.32 43.26
N LEU A 51 12.55 -10.15 43.55
CA LEU A 51 12.01 -10.25 44.91
C LEU A 51 12.21 -11.65 45.52
N LEU A 52 12.21 -12.69 44.68
CA LEU A 52 12.48 -14.08 45.11
C LEU A 52 13.97 -14.39 45.21
N GLY A 53 14.86 -13.43 44.99
CA GLY A 53 16.31 -13.60 45.06
C GLY A 53 16.88 -14.49 43.95
N ARG A 54 16.17 -14.68 42.84
CA ARG A 54 16.66 -15.49 41.71
C ARG A 54 17.70 -14.69 40.92
N MET A 55 18.74 -15.38 40.47
CA MET A 55 19.78 -14.78 39.63
C MET A 55 19.22 -14.40 38.25
N PRO A 56 19.37 -13.16 37.80
CA PRO A 56 18.87 -12.76 36.49
C PRO A 56 19.67 -13.42 35.35
N SER A 57 19.06 -13.50 34.17
CA SER A 57 19.75 -13.90 32.92
C SER A 57 20.79 -12.85 32.51
N ALA A 58 21.57 -13.15 31.45
CA ALA A 58 22.65 -12.28 30.96
C ALA A 58 22.21 -10.85 30.61
N VAL A 59 20.93 -10.63 30.26
CA VAL A 59 20.36 -9.34 29.89
C VAL A 59 19.49 -8.71 30.99
N GLY A 60 19.45 -9.36 32.18
CA GLY A 60 18.70 -8.88 33.34
C GLY A 60 17.24 -9.36 33.43
N TYR A 61 16.79 -10.20 32.52
CA TYR A 61 15.47 -10.81 32.56
C TYR A 61 15.43 -12.02 33.51
N GLN A 62 14.21 -12.46 33.87
CA GLN A 62 14.02 -13.67 34.65
C GLN A 62 14.50 -14.92 33.89
N PRO A 63 15.11 -15.91 34.55
CA PRO A 63 15.56 -17.14 33.90
C PRO A 63 14.41 -18.01 33.39
N THR A 64 13.19 -17.76 33.86
CA THR A 64 11.96 -18.46 33.49
C THR A 64 11.16 -17.77 32.37
N LEU A 65 11.73 -16.74 31.71
CA LEU A 65 11.03 -15.93 30.71
C LEU A 65 10.37 -16.76 29.61
N SER A 66 11.11 -17.66 28.98
CA SER A 66 10.58 -18.52 27.90
C SER A 66 9.46 -19.42 28.36
N THR A 67 9.58 -20.01 29.57
CA THR A 67 8.57 -20.90 30.15
C THR A 67 7.29 -20.14 30.50
N GLU A 68 7.41 -18.95 31.07
CA GLU A 68 6.27 -18.12 31.47
C GLU A 68 5.56 -17.58 30.22
N MET A 69 6.31 -17.12 29.21
CA MET A 69 5.77 -16.67 27.93
C MET A 69 5.06 -17.83 27.20
N GLY A 70 5.71 -18.97 27.10
CA GLY A 70 5.14 -20.17 26.48
C GLY A 70 3.86 -20.63 27.16
N SER A 71 3.84 -20.69 28.51
CA SER A 71 2.64 -21.06 29.27
C SER A 71 1.43 -20.19 29.04
N LEU A 72 1.65 -18.92 28.71
CA LEU A 72 0.57 -18.00 28.36
C LEU A 72 0.17 -18.12 26.91
N GLN A 73 1.14 -18.12 26.00
CA GLN A 73 0.89 -18.12 24.55
C GLN A 73 0.25 -19.42 24.06
N GLU A 74 0.67 -20.57 24.59
CA GLU A 74 0.12 -21.89 24.22
C GLU A 74 -1.37 -22.07 24.55
N ARG A 75 -1.92 -21.26 25.48
CA ARG A 75 -3.34 -21.24 25.80
C ARG A 75 -4.19 -20.49 24.77
N ILE A 76 -3.55 -19.61 23.98
CA ILE A 76 -4.20 -18.87 22.90
C ILE A 76 -4.24 -19.78 21.68
N THR A 77 -5.31 -20.55 21.56
CA THR A 77 -5.43 -21.60 20.53
C THR A 77 -6.87 -21.83 20.13
N SER A 78 -7.06 -22.47 18.99
CA SER A 78 -8.35 -22.95 18.52
C SER A 78 -8.61 -24.36 19.06
N THR A 79 -9.85 -24.60 19.49
CA THR A 79 -10.36 -25.91 19.91
C THR A 79 -11.45 -26.36 18.92
N LYS A 80 -12.17 -27.45 19.24
CA LYS A 80 -13.32 -27.88 18.45
C LYS A 80 -14.55 -26.99 18.69
N GLU A 81 -14.61 -26.35 19.84
CA GLU A 81 -15.72 -25.54 20.32
C GLU A 81 -15.64 -24.09 19.83
N GLY A 82 -14.42 -23.56 19.61
CA GLY A 82 -14.21 -22.20 19.17
C GLY A 82 -12.73 -21.82 19.05
N SER A 83 -12.45 -20.56 18.79
CA SER A 83 -11.09 -20.04 18.61
C SER A 83 -10.79 -18.84 19.52
N ILE A 84 -9.52 -18.64 19.86
CA ILE A 84 -9.03 -17.39 20.43
C ILE A 84 -8.04 -16.79 19.45
N THR A 85 -8.38 -15.61 18.90
CA THR A 85 -7.46 -14.80 18.09
C THR A 85 -6.93 -13.66 18.95
N SER A 86 -5.61 -13.48 19.01
CA SER A 86 -5.03 -12.39 19.79
C SER A 86 -4.35 -11.34 18.93
N ILE A 87 -4.50 -10.08 19.33
CA ILE A 87 -3.74 -8.94 18.83
C ILE A 87 -2.93 -8.39 20.00
N GLN A 88 -1.61 -8.49 19.89
CA GLN A 88 -0.69 -8.20 20.99
C GLN A 88 0.23 -7.04 20.61
N ALA A 89 0.27 -6.01 21.46
CA ALA A 89 1.31 -5.00 21.38
C ALA A 89 2.57 -5.52 22.08
N VAL A 90 3.68 -5.52 21.35
CA VAL A 90 4.99 -5.95 21.85
C VAL A 90 5.93 -4.75 21.89
N TYR A 91 6.47 -4.45 23.05
CA TYR A 91 7.50 -3.41 23.18
C TYR A 91 8.87 -4.01 22.83
N VAL A 92 9.58 -3.33 21.95
CA VAL A 92 10.93 -3.70 21.54
C VAL A 92 11.92 -2.70 22.14
N PRO A 93 12.69 -3.07 23.16
CA PRO A 93 13.69 -2.18 23.77
C PRO A 93 14.73 -1.74 22.77
N ALA A 94 14.99 -0.42 22.69
CA ALA A 94 16.00 0.18 21.82
C ALA A 94 15.90 -0.19 20.32
N ASP A 95 14.71 -0.60 19.84
CA ASP A 95 14.46 -1.11 18.49
C ASP A 95 15.26 -2.40 18.15
N ASP A 96 15.72 -3.12 19.17
CA ASP A 96 16.49 -4.36 19.01
C ASP A 96 15.56 -5.59 19.00
N LEU A 97 15.24 -6.08 17.81
CA LEU A 97 14.42 -7.28 17.61
C LEU A 97 15.12 -8.57 18.11
N THR A 98 16.44 -8.52 18.36
CA THR A 98 17.21 -9.67 18.85
C THR A 98 17.24 -9.76 20.36
N ASP A 99 16.71 -8.76 21.08
CA ASP A 99 16.54 -8.81 22.53
C ASP A 99 15.72 -10.06 22.94
N PRO A 100 16.13 -10.79 23.99
CA PRO A 100 15.46 -12.03 24.41
C PRO A 100 13.95 -11.92 24.64
N ALA A 101 13.45 -10.77 25.07
CA ALA A 101 12.03 -10.60 25.37
C ALA A 101 11.16 -10.56 24.09
N PRO A 102 11.39 -9.67 23.10
CA PRO A 102 10.69 -9.73 21.84
C PRO A 102 10.96 -11.03 21.07
N ALA A 103 12.19 -11.52 21.02
CA ALA A 103 12.54 -12.75 20.31
C ALA A 103 11.74 -13.97 20.84
N THR A 104 11.64 -14.11 22.17
CA THR A 104 10.84 -15.17 22.78
C THR A 104 9.35 -15.00 22.47
N THR A 105 8.85 -13.77 22.43
CA THR A 105 7.45 -13.49 22.12
C THR A 105 7.15 -13.84 20.66
N PHE A 106 8.00 -13.42 19.73
CA PHE A 106 7.81 -13.65 18.27
C PHE A 106 7.79 -15.13 17.90
N ALA A 107 8.53 -15.97 18.64
CA ALA A 107 8.53 -17.42 18.41
C ALA A 107 7.15 -18.07 18.54
N HIS A 108 6.22 -17.44 19.28
CA HIS A 108 4.87 -17.94 19.52
C HIS A 108 3.80 -17.26 18.66
N LEU A 109 4.17 -16.28 17.81
CA LEU A 109 3.22 -15.52 17.00
C LEU A 109 3.11 -16.08 15.59
N ASP A 110 1.90 -16.13 15.06
CA ASP A 110 1.63 -16.53 13.67
C ASP A 110 1.96 -15.41 12.67
N ALA A 111 1.86 -14.17 13.09
CA ALA A 111 2.21 -13.01 12.30
C ALA A 111 2.83 -11.90 13.15
N THR A 112 3.81 -11.19 12.59
CA THR A 112 4.43 -10.03 13.21
C THR A 112 4.33 -8.84 12.29
N THR A 113 3.91 -7.69 12.83
CA THR A 113 3.90 -6.40 12.14
C THR A 113 4.89 -5.48 12.83
N VAL A 114 5.98 -5.17 12.15
CA VAL A 114 7.06 -4.33 12.68
C VAL A 114 6.85 -2.89 12.24
N LEU A 115 6.78 -1.96 13.21
CA LEU A 115 6.71 -0.53 12.97
C LEU A 115 8.12 0.07 13.01
N SER A 116 8.54 0.67 11.90
CA SER A 116 9.87 1.24 11.73
C SER A 116 9.89 2.75 11.96
N ARG A 117 10.78 3.23 12.84
CA ARG A 117 11.02 4.68 13.01
C ARG A 117 11.62 5.32 11.77
N GLY A 118 12.44 4.59 11.02
CA GLY A 118 13.03 5.05 9.77
C GLY A 118 11.97 5.37 8.70
N LEU A 119 10.92 4.54 8.59
CA LEU A 119 9.80 4.79 7.70
C LEU A 119 8.93 5.96 8.18
N ALA A 120 8.67 6.05 9.49
CA ALA A 120 7.96 7.19 10.07
C ALA A 120 8.69 8.52 9.83
N ALA A 121 10.01 8.54 9.95
CA ALA A 121 10.83 9.71 9.64
C ALA A 121 10.78 10.14 8.16
N LYS A 122 10.56 9.19 7.25
CA LYS A 122 10.31 9.46 5.81
C LYS A 122 8.87 9.95 5.52
N GLY A 123 8.00 10.04 6.53
CA GLY A 123 6.58 10.40 6.38
C GLY A 123 5.71 9.28 5.82
N ILE A 124 6.16 8.02 5.88
CA ILE A 124 5.40 6.85 5.42
C ILE A 124 4.53 6.34 6.56
N TYR A 125 3.22 6.39 6.38
CA TYR A 125 2.22 5.91 7.33
C TYR A 125 1.16 5.05 6.61
N PRO A 126 0.81 3.85 7.16
CA PRO A 126 1.38 3.23 8.37
C PRO A 126 2.87 2.91 8.19
N ALA A 127 3.67 3.11 9.23
CA ALA A 127 5.13 2.92 9.20
C ALA A 127 5.53 1.43 9.34
N VAL A 128 4.83 0.55 8.65
CA VAL A 128 5.06 -0.89 8.67
C VAL A 128 6.25 -1.25 7.77
N ASP A 129 7.24 -1.95 8.33
CA ASP A 129 8.34 -2.49 7.54
C ASP A 129 7.93 -3.83 6.89
N PRO A 130 7.81 -3.90 5.56
CA PRO A 130 7.38 -5.12 4.88
C PRO A 130 8.45 -6.21 4.85
N LEU A 131 9.73 -5.87 5.05
CA LEU A 131 10.83 -6.85 5.07
C LEU A 131 10.97 -7.52 6.43
N ASP A 132 10.84 -6.75 7.51
CA ASP A 132 10.93 -7.25 8.88
C ASP A 132 9.61 -7.86 9.38
N SER A 133 8.49 -7.55 8.71
CA SER A 133 7.18 -8.12 9.02
C SER A 133 7.01 -9.49 8.37
N THR A 134 6.43 -10.43 9.13
CA THR A 134 6.24 -11.82 8.68
C THR A 134 4.84 -12.34 8.98
N SER A 135 4.38 -13.34 8.21
CA SER A 135 3.15 -14.07 8.50
C SER A 135 3.27 -15.52 8.02
N THR A 136 2.96 -16.47 8.88
CA THR A 136 2.89 -17.90 8.54
C THR A 136 1.71 -18.23 7.63
N MET A 137 0.69 -17.35 7.61
CA MET A 137 -0.49 -17.50 6.74
C MET A 137 -0.26 -17.03 5.31
N LEU A 138 0.87 -16.38 5.00
CA LEU A 138 1.23 -15.97 3.64
C LEU A 138 1.73 -17.19 2.86
N GLN A 139 0.80 -18.05 2.46
CA GLN A 139 1.03 -19.28 1.69
C GLN A 139 -0.02 -19.38 0.58
N PRO A 140 0.34 -19.91 -0.62
CA PRO A 140 -0.58 -19.97 -1.75
C PRO A 140 -1.91 -20.65 -1.45
N ARG A 141 -1.87 -21.71 -0.64
CA ARG A 141 -3.06 -22.48 -0.22
C ARG A 141 -4.04 -21.71 0.69
N ILE A 142 -3.58 -20.62 1.33
CA ILE A 142 -4.39 -19.83 2.28
C ILE A 142 -4.85 -18.54 1.62
N VAL A 143 -3.91 -17.76 1.04
CA VAL A 143 -4.19 -16.43 0.50
C VAL A 143 -4.46 -16.44 -1.02
N GLY A 144 -4.20 -17.54 -1.70
CA GLY A 144 -4.23 -17.67 -3.16
C GLY A 144 -2.88 -17.36 -3.81
N GLU A 145 -2.66 -17.90 -5.01
CA GLU A 145 -1.38 -17.74 -5.73
C GLU A 145 -1.10 -16.29 -6.09
N GLU A 146 -2.11 -15.58 -6.60
CA GLU A 146 -1.98 -14.18 -7.03
C GLU A 146 -1.49 -13.26 -5.90
N HIS A 147 -2.08 -13.36 -4.72
CA HIS A 147 -1.67 -12.57 -3.55
C HIS A 147 -0.26 -12.96 -3.11
N TYR A 148 0.01 -14.26 -3.01
CA TYR A 148 1.30 -14.78 -2.58
C TYR A 148 2.43 -14.33 -3.51
N GLU A 149 2.30 -14.52 -4.82
CA GLU A 149 3.31 -14.14 -5.81
C GLU A 149 3.55 -12.62 -5.81
N THR A 150 2.46 -11.84 -5.75
CA THR A 150 2.58 -10.37 -5.68
C THR A 150 3.36 -9.94 -4.45
N ALA A 151 3.05 -10.49 -3.27
CA ALA A 151 3.76 -10.19 -2.03
C ALA A 151 5.24 -10.58 -2.09
N GLN A 152 5.56 -11.75 -2.64
CA GLN A 152 6.95 -12.18 -2.81
C GLN A 152 7.74 -11.24 -3.73
N ARG A 153 7.19 -10.90 -4.89
CA ARG A 153 7.84 -9.98 -5.84
C ARG A 153 8.05 -8.58 -5.25
N VAL A 154 7.09 -8.08 -4.45
CA VAL A 154 7.26 -6.82 -3.71
C VAL A 154 8.42 -6.92 -2.73
N LYS A 155 8.50 -8.00 -1.94
CA LYS A 155 9.60 -8.21 -0.99
C LYS A 155 10.96 -8.35 -1.69
N GLU A 156 11.04 -9.09 -2.78
CA GLU A 156 12.26 -9.21 -3.60
C GLU A 156 12.72 -7.85 -4.13
N THR A 157 11.80 -7.05 -4.68
CA THR A 157 12.12 -5.71 -5.19
C THR A 157 12.63 -4.79 -4.09
N LEU A 158 11.99 -4.79 -2.92
CA LEU A 158 12.42 -3.99 -1.77
C LEU A 158 13.73 -4.49 -1.17
N GLN A 159 13.95 -5.80 -1.11
CA GLN A 159 15.20 -6.38 -0.65
C GLN A 159 16.37 -6.00 -1.57
N ARG A 160 16.17 -6.13 -2.88
CA ARG A 160 17.17 -5.70 -3.87
C ARG A 160 17.47 -4.20 -3.74
N TYR A 161 16.45 -3.38 -3.54
CA TYR A 161 16.66 -1.94 -3.31
C TYR A 161 17.48 -1.67 -2.05
N LYS A 162 17.21 -2.38 -0.94
CA LYS A 162 17.98 -2.26 0.31
C LYS A 162 19.48 -2.57 0.09
N GLU A 163 19.79 -3.62 -0.69
CA GLU A 163 21.16 -3.97 -1.06
C GLU A 163 21.84 -2.89 -1.91
N LEU A 164 21.08 -2.26 -2.82
CA LEU A 164 21.59 -1.20 -3.68
C LEU A 164 21.76 0.15 -2.98
N GLN A 165 21.10 0.37 -1.84
CA GLN A 165 21.16 1.66 -1.12
C GLN A 165 22.58 2.05 -0.72
N ASP A 166 23.39 1.10 -0.26
CA ASP A 166 24.78 1.35 0.12
C ASP A 166 25.62 1.74 -1.09
N ILE A 167 25.39 1.07 -2.23
CA ILE A 167 26.06 1.37 -3.50
C ILE A 167 25.66 2.77 -4.00
N ILE A 168 24.36 3.10 -3.93
CA ILE A 168 23.84 4.41 -4.33
C ILE A 168 24.43 5.53 -3.46
N ALA A 169 24.57 5.28 -2.15
CA ALA A 169 25.11 6.27 -1.21
C ALA A 169 26.60 6.59 -1.47
N ILE A 170 27.37 5.62 -1.99
CA ILE A 170 28.82 5.78 -2.22
C ILE A 170 29.09 6.24 -3.66
N LEU A 171 28.48 5.60 -4.65
CA LEU A 171 28.81 5.77 -6.07
C LEU A 171 27.79 6.60 -6.86
N GLY A 172 26.58 6.79 -6.32
CA GLY A 172 25.48 7.45 -7.01
C GLY A 172 24.64 6.51 -7.89
N LEU A 173 23.55 7.03 -8.42
CA LEU A 173 22.61 6.29 -9.27
C LEU A 173 23.19 5.98 -10.67
N ASP A 174 24.13 6.79 -11.12
CA ASP A 174 24.67 6.72 -12.49
C ASP A 174 25.55 5.48 -12.72
N GLU A 175 26.10 4.92 -11.67
CA GLU A 175 26.92 3.69 -11.73
C GLU A 175 26.11 2.39 -11.73
N LEU A 176 24.79 2.47 -11.53
CA LEU A 176 23.93 1.30 -11.57
C LEU A 176 23.65 0.84 -13.02
N SER A 177 23.47 -0.47 -13.19
CA SER A 177 22.96 -1.02 -14.44
C SER A 177 21.56 -0.47 -14.76
N GLU A 178 21.13 -0.52 -16.02
CA GLU A 178 19.76 -0.09 -16.40
C GLU A 178 18.70 -0.90 -15.66
N GLU A 179 18.91 -2.19 -15.45
CA GLU A 179 18.02 -3.08 -14.73
C GLU A 179 17.92 -2.68 -13.24
N ASP A 180 19.05 -2.40 -12.59
CA ASP A 180 19.07 -1.97 -11.19
C ASP A 180 18.44 -0.57 -11.04
N ARG A 181 18.64 0.35 -11.99
CA ARG A 181 17.96 1.66 -11.99
C ARG A 181 16.44 1.52 -12.07
N LEU A 182 15.95 0.62 -12.92
CA LEU A 182 14.52 0.32 -13.03
C LEU A 182 13.98 -0.28 -11.73
N THR A 183 14.73 -1.22 -11.15
CA THR A 183 14.38 -1.84 -9.86
C THR A 183 14.30 -0.80 -8.75
N VAL A 184 15.26 0.12 -8.65
CA VAL A 184 15.27 1.24 -7.69
C VAL A 184 14.07 2.15 -7.91
N ALA A 185 13.75 2.49 -9.16
CA ALA A 185 12.61 3.36 -9.49
C ALA A 185 11.29 2.71 -9.06
N ARG A 186 11.10 1.42 -9.32
CA ARG A 186 9.90 0.67 -8.91
C ARG A 186 9.84 0.49 -7.39
N ALA A 187 10.96 0.18 -6.73
CA ALA A 187 11.03 0.05 -5.28
C ALA A 187 10.63 1.34 -4.55
N ARG A 188 11.08 2.50 -5.02
CA ARG A 188 10.66 3.81 -4.49
C ARG A 188 9.17 4.05 -4.66
N LYS A 189 8.59 3.67 -5.80
CA LYS A 189 7.13 3.73 -6.02
C LYS A 189 6.39 2.81 -5.06
N ILE A 190 6.90 1.59 -4.82
CA ILE A 190 6.36 0.64 -3.84
C ILE A 190 6.42 1.23 -2.43
N GLU A 191 7.57 1.80 -1.99
CA GLU A 191 7.68 2.47 -0.69
C GLU A 191 6.62 3.58 -0.53
N ARG A 192 6.42 4.40 -1.58
CA ARG A 192 5.40 5.46 -1.56
C ARG A 192 3.99 4.91 -1.57
N PHE A 193 3.73 3.85 -2.33
CA PHE A 193 2.42 3.21 -2.40
C PHE A 193 2.04 2.50 -1.08
N LEU A 194 2.99 2.06 -0.28
CA LEU A 194 2.77 1.56 1.08
C LEU A 194 2.26 2.67 2.03
N SER A 195 2.49 3.95 1.69
CA SER A 195 1.95 5.08 2.43
C SER A 195 0.50 5.33 2.02
N GLN A 196 -0.43 4.83 2.80
CA GLN A 196 -1.87 4.98 2.57
C GLN A 196 -2.47 5.98 3.55
N PRO A 197 -3.49 6.75 3.12
CA PRO A 197 -4.26 7.57 4.05
C PRO A 197 -5.00 6.66 5.04
N PHE A 198 -4.65 6.70 6.31
CA PHE A 198 -5.36 5.91 7.29
C PHE A 198 -5.71 6.73 8.55
N PHE A 199 -6.80 6.35 9.22
CA PHE A 199 -7.47 7.18 10.21
C PHE A 199 -6.57 7.61 11.38
N VAL A 200 -5.73 6.71 11.90
CA VAL A 200 -4.85 7.03 13.04
C VAL A 200 -3.77 8.06 12.67
N ALA A 201 -3.36 8.10 11.41
CA ALA A 201 -2.33 9.03 10.94
C ALA A 201 -2.86 10.39 10.46
N GLU A 202 -4.16 10.64 10.48
CA GLU A 202 -4.76 11.92 10.03
C GLU A 202 -4.11 13.15 10.68
N VAL A 203 -3.80 13.04 11.98
CA VAL A 203 -3.17 14.12 12.74
C VAL A 203 -1.75 14.44 12.22
N PHE A 204 -1.05 13.45 11.67
CA PHE A 204 0.33 13.60 11.19
C PHE A 204 0.39 13.94 9.70
N THR A 205 -0.51 13.38 8.90
CA THR A 205 -0.52 13.53 7.44
C THR A 205 -1.36 14.71 6.96
N GLY A 206 -2.33 15.16 7.78
CA GLY A 206 -3.31 16.16 7.38
C GLY A 206 -4.33 15.67 6.34
N SER A 207 -4.31 14.38 6.00
CA SER A 207 -5.25 13.77 5.05
C SER A 207 -6.21 12.84 5.78
N PRO A 208 -7.52 12.87 5.47
CA PRO A 208 -8.49 11.98 6.07
C PRO A 208 -8.20 10.52 5.74
N GLY A 209 -8.43 9.62 6.70
CA GLY A 209 -8.25 8.20 6.51
C GLY A 209 -9.18 7.63 5.45
N LYS A 210 -8.70 6.60 4.74
CA LYS A 210 -9.46 5.92 3.68
C LYS A 210 -9.32 4.40 3.84
N TYR A 211 -10.40 3.69 3.67
CA TYR A 211 -10.37 2.24 3.59
C TYR A 211 -10.07 1.81 2.15
N VAL A 212 -9.06 0.94 1.99
CA VAL A 212 -8.68 0.35 0.70
C VAL A 212 -8.84 -1.16 0.80
N GLY A 213 -9.56 -1.76 -0.13
CA GLY A 213 -9.78 -3.22 -0.18
C GLY A 213 -8.48 -3.98 -0.49
N LEU A 214 -8.36 -5.21 0.04
CA LEU A 214 -7.18 -6.06 -0.19
C LEU A 214 -6.96 -6.34 -1.69
N ALA A 215 -8.03 -6.65 -2.43
CA ALA A 215 -7.95 -6.90 -3.86
C ALA A 215 -7.43 -5.68 -4.66
N GLU A 216 -7.86 -4.48 -4.28
CA GLU A 216 -7.38 -3.23 -4.88
C GLU A 216 -5.90 -2.98 -4.58
N THR A 217 -5.48 -3.30 -3.35
CA THR A 217 -4.06 -3.20 -2.95
C THR A 217 -3.19 -4.16 -3.76
N ILE A 218 -3.59 -5.42 -3.91
CA ILE A 218 -2.87 -6.43 -4.70
C ILE A 218 -2.75 -5.97 -6.17
N ARG A 219 -3.87 -5.53 -6.77
CA ARG A 219 -3.89 -5.02 -8.14
C ARG A 219 -2.98 -3.80 -8.32
N GLY A 220 -2.97 -2.88 -7.35
CA GLY A 220 -2.08 -1.72 -7.38
C GLY A 220 -0.60 -2.11 -7.39
N PHE A 221 -0.20 -3.07 -6.57
CA PHE A 221 1.18 -3.60 -6.59
C PHE A 221 1.51 -4.30 -7.91
N GLN A 222 0.58 -5.06 -8.48
CA GLN A 222 0.78 -5.72 -9.77
C GLN A 222 1.04 -4.72 -10.88
N LEU A 223 0.29 -3.62 -10.95
CA LEU A 223 0.49 -2.55 -11.93
C LEU A 223 1.86 -1.86 -11.78
N ILE A 224 2.37 -1.72 -10.55
CA ILE A 224 3.72 -1.18 -10.32
C ILE A 224 4.78 -2.20 -10.78
N LEU A 225 4.60 -3.48 -10.44
CA LEU A 225 5.55 -4.55 -10.74
C LEU A 225 5.60 -4.91 -12.23
N SER A 226 4.47 -4.80 -12.96
CA SER A 226 4.40 -5.05 -14.41
C SER A 226 5.13 -3.99 -15.23
N GLY A 227 5.31 -2.79 -14.67
CA GLY A 227 5.91 -1.66 -15.37
C GLY A 227 4.93 -0.76 -16.11
N GLU A 228 3.64 -1.08 -16.13
CA GLU A 228 2.62 -0.23 -16.76
C GLU A 228 2.63 1.21 -16.21
N LEU A 229 3.08 1.38 -14.96
CA LEU A 229 3.15 2.66 -14.28
C LEU A 229 4.57 3.25 -14.23
N ASP A 230 5.52 2.74 -15.03
CA ASP A 230 6.92 3.22 -14.99
C ASP A 230 7.05 4.68 -15.43
N GLY A 231 6.17 5.15 -16.33
CA GLY A 231 6.13 6.56 -16.77
C GLY A 231 5.55 7.55 -15.75
N LEU A 232 4.98 7.09 -14.63
CA LEU A 232 4.46 8.00 -13.59
C LEU A 232 5.55 8.44 -12.62
N PRO A 233 5.54 9.70 -12.16
CA PRO A 233 6.49 10.18 -11.16
C PRO A 233 6.26 9.49 -9.81
N GLU A 234 7.32 9.30 -9.02
CA GLU A 234 7.28 8.66 -7.69
C GLU A 234 6.23 9.29 -6.75
N GLN A 235 6.05 10.60 -6.82
CA GLN A 235 5.11 11.34 -5.97
C GLN A 235 3.63 10.96 -6.23
N ALA A 236 3.30 10.42 -7.39
CA ALA A 236 1.95 9.99 -7.72
C ALA A 236 1.48 8.78 -6.87
N PHE A 237 2.41 8.07 -6.24
CA PHE A 237 2.13 6.88 -5.42
C PHE A 237 1.99 7.18 -3.91
N TYR A 238 2.33 8.40 -3.49
CA TYR A 238 2.25 8.79 -2.08
C TYR A 238 0.85 9.28 -1.73
N LEU A 239 0.17 8.64 -0.76
CA LEU A 239 -1.20 8.97 -0.35
C LEU A 239 -2.13 9.10 -1.57
N VAL A 240 -2.25 8.04 -2.36
CA VAL A 240 -2.95 8.08 -3.65
C VAL A 240 -4.39 8.54 -3.48
N GLU A 241 -4.66 9.74 -3.92
CA GLU A 241 -5.99 10.33 -3.98
C GLU A 241 -6.15 11.05 -5.31
N VAL A 242 -7.13 10.60 -6.10
CA VAL A 242 -7.55 11.34 -7.29
C VAL A 242 -8.47 12.45 -6.84
N LYS A 243 -8.02 13.71 -6.95
CA LYS A 243 -8.83 14.88 -6.55
C LYS A 243 -9.92 15.21 -7.57
N GLU A 244 -9.63 15.04 -8.84
CA GLU A 244 -10.53 15.41 -9.92
C GLU A 244 -10.14 14.69 -11.20
N ILE A 245 -11.14 14.28 -11.99
CA ILE A 245 -10.96 13.79 -13.36
C ILE A 245 -11.83 14.63 -14.28
N ILE A 246 -11.26 15.11 -15.38
CA ILE A 246 -11.98 15.83 -16.40
C ILE A 246 -12.01 14.98 -17.67
N LEU A 247 -13.22 14.63 -18.10
CA LEU A 247 -13.49 13.85 -19.31
C LEU A 247 -14.10 14.74 -20.38
N SER A 248 -13.64 14.60 -21.64
CA SER A 248 -14.27 15.23 -22.78
C SER A 248 -15.44 14.38 -23.27
N THR A 249 -16.63 14.97 -23.38
CA THR A 249 -17.85 14.33 -23.89
C THR A 249 -18.44 15.11 -25.07
N ASN A 250 -19.39 14.52 -25.76
CA ASN A 250 -20.07 15.19 -26.88
C ASN A 250 -20.83 16.48 -26.49
N SER A 251 -21.18 16.62 -25.22
CA SER A 251 -21.88 17.78 -24.65
C SER A 251 -20.97 18.80 -23.97
N GLY A 252 -19.68 18.55 -23.92
CA GLY A 252 -18.66 19.36 -23.22
C GLY A 252 -17.80 18.54 -22.25
N GLN A 253 -17.10 19.23 -21.38
CA GLN A 253 -16.26 18.58 -20.37
C GLN A 253 -17.08 18.21 -19.13
N VAL A 254 -16.85 17.01 -18.59
CA VAL A 254 -17.44 16.54 -17.35
C VAL A 254 -16.33 16.42 -16.31
N GLY A 255 -16.46 17.18 -15.22
CA GLY A 255 -15.60 17.08 -14.04
C GLY A 255 -16.15 16.02 -13.08
N VAL A 256 -15.32 15.07 -12.72
CA VAL A 256 -15.65 14.00 -11.77
C VAL A 256 -14.84 14.21 -10.50
N LEU A 257 -15.54 14.50 -9.41
CA LEU A 257 -14.97 14.65 -8.07
C LEU A 257 -15.19 13.38 -7.25
N PRO A 258 -14.48 13.20 -6.12
CA PRO A 258 -14.80 12.13 -5.17
C PRO A 258 -16.27 12.11 -4.78
N ASN A 259 -16.87 10.94 -4.68
CA ASN A 259 -18.30 10.73 -4.41
C ASN A 259 -19.25 11.24 -5.50
N HIS A 260 -18.79 11.39 -6.74
CA HIS A 260 -19.64 11.73 -7.87
C HIS A 260 -20.80 10.72 -8.02
N ALA A 261 -22.00 11.22 -8.31
CA ALA A 261 -23.14 10.36 -8.58
C ALA A 261 -22.87 9.37 -9.72
N PRO A 262 -23.40 8.13 -9.64
CA PRO A 262 -23.20 7.15 -10.73
C PRO A 262 -23.69 7.69 -12.07
N ILE A 263 -22.82 7.60 -13.08
CA ILE A 263 -23.14 8.01 -14.45
C ILE A 263 -22.41 7.10 -15.44
N ALA A 264 -23.04 6.85 -16.58
CA ALA A 264 -22.39 6.28 -17.75
C ALA A 264 -22.54 7.28 -18.90
N THR A 265 -21.46 7.64 -19.54
CA THR A 265 -21.42 8.65 -20.60
C THR A 265 -20.54 8.24 -21.76
N ALA A 266 -20.86 8.71 -22.97
CA ALA A 266 -19.96 8.60 -24.09
C ALA A 266 -18.81 9.62 -23.95
N VAL A 267 -17.59 9.15 -24.14
CA VAL A 267 -16.38 9.97 -24.19
C VAL A 267 -16.08 10.28 -25.64
N ASP A 268 -15.90 11.54 -25.92
CA ASP A 268 -15.55 12.01 -27.30
C ASP A 268 -14.03 11.98 -27.50
N ILE A 269 -13.59 12.20 -28.72
CA ILE A 269 -12.18 12.48 -29.01
C ILE A 269 -11.81 13.77 -28.31
N GLY A 270 -10.88 13.72 -27.40
CA GLY A 270 -10.51 14.86 -26.57
C GLY A 270 -9.53 14.47 -25.45
N ILE A 271 -9.29 15.39 -24.56
CA ILE A 271 -8.32 15.23 -23.49
C ILE A 271 -9.01 14.65 -22.24
N LEU A 272 -8.40 13.60 -21.67
CA LEU A 272 -8.63 13.17 -20.29
C LEU A 272 -7.58 13.85 -19.40
N ARG A 273 -8.02 14.52 -18.36
CA ARG A 273 -7.14 15.11 -17.36
C ARG A 273 -7.45 14.48 -15.99
N ILE A 274 -6.43 13.99 -15.31
CA ILE A 274 -6.52 13.41 -13.99
C ILE A 274 -5.69 14.27 -13.05
N ARG A 275 -6.32 14.84 -12.02
CA ARG A 275 -5.63 15.62 -11.00
C ARG A 275 -5.21 14.74 -9.86
N LEU A 276 -3.91 14.48 -9.76
CA LEU A 276 -3.26 13.77 -8.68
C LEU A 276 -2.58 14.81 -7.77
N LYS A 277 -3.18 15.11 -6.62
CA LYS A 277 -2.74 16.22 -5.73
C LYS A 277 -2.73 17.56 -6.51
N ASP A 278 -1.55 18.12 -6.74
CA ASP A 278 -1.38 19.40 -7.44
C ASP A 278 -0.84 19.25 -8.86
N GLN A 279 -0.71 18.02 -9.36
CA GLN A 279 -0.25 17.72 -10.72
C GLN A 279 -1.37 17.16 -11.59
N TRP A 280 -1.36 17.55 -12.86
CA TRP A 280 -2.27 17.04 -13.85
C TRP A 280 -1.57 15.99 -14.72
N LEU A 281 -2.16 14.79 -14.80
CA LEU A 281 -1.84 13.81 -15.81
C LEU A 281 -2.80 14.03 -16.98
N THR A 282 -2.25 14.22 -18.18
CA THR A 282 -3.04 14.48 -19.40
C THR A 282 -2.86 13.33 -20.38
N MET A 283 -3.96 12.85 -20.96
CA MET A 283 -3.99 11.81 -21.99
C MET A 283 -4.87 12.24 -23.16
N ALA A 284 -4.46 11.94 -24.37
CA ALA A 284 -5.30 12.07 -25.56
C ALA A 284 -6.16 10.80 -25.69
N LEU A 285 -7.49 10.94 -25.73
CA LEU A 285 -8.44 9.85 -25.90
C LEU A 285 -9.06 9.90 -27.30
N MET A 286 -9.22 8.74 -27.93
CA MET A 286 -9.76 8.60 -29.26
C MET A 286 -11.24 8.13 -29.27
N GLY A 287 -12.01 8.61 -28.29
CA GLY A 287 -13.42 8.30 -28.13
C GLY A 287 -13.69 6.97 -27.44
N GLY A 288 -14.85 6.83 -26.81
CA GLY A 288 -15.21 5.63 -26.07
C GLY A 288 -16.38 5.84 -25.11
N PHE A 289 -16.34 5.16 -23.96
CA PHE A 289 -17.34 5.24 -22.91
C PHE A 289 -16.68 5.34 -21.55
N ALA A 290 -17.28 6.11 -20.65
CA ALA A 290 -16.89 6.16 -19.25
C ALA A 290 -18.06 5.72 -18.37
N ARG A 291 -17.77 4.91 -17.37
CA ARG A 291 -18.68 4.54 -16.28
C ARG A 291 -18.09 5.04 -14.96
N ILE A 292 -18.88 5.80 -14.25
CA ILE A 292 -18.54 6.34 -12.92
C ILE A 292 -19.53 5.75 -11.93
N GLY A 293 -19.04 5.24 -10.81
CA GLY A 293 -19.87 4.72 -9.74
C GLY A 293 -19.02 4.15 -8.60
N ASN A 294 -19.50 4.24 -7.37
CA ASN A 294 -18.81 3.76 -6.16
C ASN A 294 -17.36 4.29 -6.00
N ASN A 295 -17.12 5.54 -6.39
CA ASN A 295 -15.77 6.14 -6.46
C ASN A 295 -14.80 5.44 -7.43
N GLU A 296 -15.32 4.62 -8.34
CA GLU A 296 -14.56 4.02 -9.42
C GLU A 296 -14.92 4.69 -10.75
N ILE A 297 -13.92 4.87 -11.60
CA ILE A 297 -14.10 5.32 -12.96
C ILE A 297 -13.47 4.30 -13.90
N THR A 298 -14.29 3.72 -14.75
CA THR A 298 -13.83 2.87 -15.83
C THR A 298 -14.00 3.61 -17.14
N VAL A 299 -12.89 3.84 -17.86
CA VAL A 299 -12.89 4.50 -19.18
C VAL A 299 -12.44 3.48 -20.21
N LEU A 300 -13.37 3.10 -21.11
CA LEU A 300 -13.12 2.21 -22.24
C LEU A 300 -12.98 3.06 -23.48
N VAL A 301 -11.81 3.07 -24.07
CA VAL A 301 -11.50 3.90 -25.24
C VAL A 301 -10.99 3.05 -26.40
N ASN A 302 -11.17 3.56 -27.61
CA ASN A 302 -10.64 2.89 -28.79
C ASN A 302 -9.11 2.96 -28.86
N ASP A 303 -8.55 4.07 -28.39
CA ASP A 303 -7.12 4.32 -28.32
C ASP A 303 -6.84 5.47 -27.33
N ALA A 304 -5.67 5.46 -26.69
CA ALA A 304 -5.25 6.47 -25.73
C ALA A 304 -3.72 6.64 -25.74
N GLU A 305 -3.26 7.88 -25.73
CA GLU A 305 -1.84 8.21 -25.62
C GLU A 305 -1.62 9.16 -24.44
N LYS A 306 -0.58 8.90 -23.61
CA LYS A 306 -0.19 9.87 -22.57
C LYS A 306 0.43 11.10 -23.23
N GLY A 307 0.08 12.29 -22.75
CA GLY A 307 0.65 13.53 -23.28
C GLY A 307 2.18 13.59 -23.20
N SER A 308 2.77 12.97 -22.17
CA SER A 308 4.24 12.85 -22.01
C SER A 308 4.92 12.00 -23.08
N ASP A 309 4.19 11.06 -23.70
CA ASP A 309 4.73 10.07 -24.62
C ASP A 309 4.58 10.51 -26.08
N ILE A 310 3.86 11.63 -26.31
CA ILE A 310 3.62 12.20 -27.64
C ILE A 310 4.79 13.12 -28.03
N ASP A 311 5.45 12.84 -29.17
CA ASP A 311 6.44 13.75 -29.73
C ASP A 311 5.76 15.03 -30.26
N PRO A 312 6.10 16.22 -29.71
CA PRO A 312 5.50 17.49 -30.12
C PRO A 312 5.66 17.80 -31.60
N LYS A 313 6.80 17.45 -32.18
CA LYS A 313 7.09 17.71 -33.61
C LYS A 313 6.26 16.82 -34.53
N GLU A 314 6.16 15.53 -34.18
CA GLU A 314 5.33 14.57 -34.92
C GLU A 314 3.85 14.93 -34.82
N ALA A 315 3.37 15.35 -33.64
CA ALA A 315 1.99 15.75 -33.42
C ALA A 315 1.62 16.98 -34.31
N LEU A 316 2.50 18.01 -34.38
CA LEU A 316 2.31 19.17 -35.21
C LEU A 316 2.32 18.82 -36.73
N GLN A 317 3.25 17.98 -37.16
CA GLN A 317 3.30 17.53 -38.56
C GLN A 317 2.05 16.75 -38.95
N THR A 318 1.58 15.88 -38.04
CA THR A 318 0.35 15.10 -38.27
C THR A 318 -0.87 16.03 -38.37
N LEU A 319 -0.91 17.10 -37.57
CA LEU A 319 -1.97 18.11 -37.65
C LEU A 319 -1.97 18.85 -39.00
N GLU A 320 -0.80 19.30 -39.48
CA GLU A 320 -0.68 19.98 -40.78
C GLU A 320 -1.12 19.06 -41.93
N ILE A 321 -0.73 17.79 -41.92
CA ILE A 321 -1.15 16.79 -42.90
C ILE A 321 -2.67 16.59 -42.86
N ALA A 322 -3.26 16.48 -41.67
CA ALA A 322 -4.70 16.29 -41.50
C ALA A 322 -5.49 17.51 -41.99
N GLU A 323 -5.02 18.72 -41.73
CA GLU A 323 -5.62 19.95 -42.29
C GLU A 323 -5.53 20.04 -43.80
N ALA A 324 -4.39 19.67 -44.37
CA ALA A 324 -4.23 19.64 -45.84
C ALA A 324 -5.16 18.59 -46.48
N ASN A 325 -5.31 17.43 -45.86
CA ASN A 325 -6.21 16.39 -46.34
C ASN A 325 -7.68 16.80 -46.27
N LEU A 326 -8.10 17.50 -45.22
CA LEU A 326 -9.45 18.00 -45.09
C LEU A 326 -9.78 19.05 -46.21
N ARG A 327 -8.82 19.91 -46.55
CA ARG A 327 -8.99 20.89 -47.63
C ARG A 327 -9.14 20.24 -49.04
N LYS A 328 -8.61 19.03 -49.20
CA LYS A 328 -8.65 18.27 -50.48
C LYS A 328 -9.77 17.23 -50.52
N ALA A 329 -10.49 17.02 -49.43
CA ALA A 329 -11.51 15.99 -49.31
C ALA A 329 -12.75 16.36 -50.14
N GLU A 330 -13.15 15.47 -51.04
CA GLU A 330 -14.33 15.58 -51.87
C GLU A 330 -15.32 14.45 -51.57
N GLY A 331 -16.59 14.80 -51.36
CA GLY A 331 -17.65 13.84 -51.04
C GLY A 331 -17.79 13.56 -49.53
N LYS A 332 -19.01 13.18 -49.11
CA LYS A 332 -19.39 13.04 -47.67
C LYS A 332 -18.50 12.09 -46.88
N ARG A 333 -18.10 10.95 -47.48
CA ARG A 333 -17.30 9.95 -46.80
C ARG A 333 -15.88 10.44 -46.49
N GLN A 334 -15.22 11.02 -47.50
CA GLN A 334 -13.86 11.55 -47.36
C GLN A 334 -13.81 12.73 -46.37
N ILE A 335 -14.85 13.61 -46.40
CA ILE A 335 -14.95 14.70 -45.44
C ILE A 335 -15.12 14.18 -43.99
N ILE A 336 -15.91 13.13 -43.78
CA ILE A 336 -16.07 12.53 -42.44
C ILE A 336 -14.74 11.92 -41.94
N GLU A 337 -14.07 11.14 -42.80
CA GLU A 337 -12.78 10.51 -42.47
C GLU A 337 -11.69 11.56 -42.18
N ALA A 338 -11.61 12.62 -42.99
CA ALA A 338 -10.67 13.71 -42.82
C ALA A 338 -10.94 14.54 -41.55
N ASN A 339 -12.21 14.83 -41.25
CA ASN A 339 -12.59 15.49 -40.00
C ASN A 339 -12.22 14.64 -38.78
N LEU A 340 -12.41 13.33 -38.83
CA LEU A 340 -12.03 12.42 -37.74
C LEU A 340 -10.50 12.43 -37.52
N ALA A 341 -9.73 12.36 -38.62
CA ALA A 341 -8.27 12.43 -38.56
C ALA A 341 -7.80 13.78 -37.99
N LEU A 342 -8.44 14.88 -38.40
CA LEU A 342 -8.12 16.21 -37.89
C LEU A 342 -8.40 16.34 -36.39
N ARG A 343 -9.54 15.83 -35.93
CA ARG A 343 -9.87 15.85 -34.51
C ARG A 343 -8.85 15.06 -33.68
N ARG A 344 -8.44 13.87 -34.13
CA ARG A 344 -7.39 13.06 -33.48
C ARG A 344 -6.07 13.82 -33.42
N ALA A 345 -5.63 14.41 -34.52
CA ALA A 345 -4.39 15.17 -34.57
C ALA A 345 -4.40 16.40 -33.65
N ARG A 346 -5.51 17.13 -33.58
CA ARG A 346 -5.69 18.27 -32.66
C ARG A 346 -5.62 17.83 -31.23
N THR A 347 -6.28 16.75 -30.84
CA THR A 347 -6.27 16.22 -29.48
C THR A 347 -4.86 15.81 -29.02
N ARG A 348 -4.03 15.25 -29.92
CA ARG A 348 -2.61 14.94 -29.60
C ARG A 348 -1.83 16.23 -29.31
N VAL A 349 -1.97 17.27 -30.12
CA VAL A 349 -1.31 18.57 -29.90
C VAL A 349 -1.82 19.25 -28.61
N GLU A 350 -3.11 19.20 -28.35
CA GLU A 350 -3.69 19.73 -27.10
C GLU A 350 -3.18 18.98 -25.86
N ALA A 351 -3.02 17.66 -25.94
CA ALA A 351 -2.50 16.86 -24.84
C ALA A 351 -1.05 17.23 -24.49
N VAL A 352 -0.21 17.50 -25.49
CA VAL A 352 1.16 18.00 -25.29
C VAL A 352 1.16 19.40 -24.66
N ASN A 353 0.36 20.32 -25.18
CA ASN A 353 0.32 21.69 -24.67
C ASN A 353 -0.28 21.83 -23.28
N ALA A 354 -1.11 20.87 -22.86
CA ALA A 354 -1.70 20.86 -21.51
C ALA A 354 -0.75 20.37 -20.41
N ILE A 355 0.46 19.92 -20.77
CA ILE A 355 1.53 19.53 -19.84
C ILE A 355 2.47 20.72 -19.56
N SER A 356 2.51 21.69 -20.48
CA SER A 356 3.24 22.94 -20.34
C SER A 356 2.53 23.88 -19.38
#